data_136de43c7a92964f7c914385af84c012
#
_entry.id   136de43c7a92964f7c914385af84c012
#
_cell.length_a   1.000
_cell.length_b   1.000
_cell.length_c   1.000
_cell.angle_alpha   90.00
_cell.angle_beta   90.00
_cell.angle_gamma   90.00
#
_symmetry.space_group_name_H-M   'P 1'
#
loop_
_entity.id
_entity.type
_entity.pdbx_description
1 polymer ?
#
loop_
_entity_poly.entity_id
_entity_poly.type
_entity_poly.pdbx_seq_one_letter_code
_entity_poly.pdbx_strand_id
1 'polypeptide(L)'
;MSFAILVGVSVLIGILIIIFSSTNLNSLFAFIKRNPSLVFPNDHLKVHTIVDTLSSPTGMAFIDNNSMLVLERSGNVRLVSDGILHDKPVLKVSVNTEGERGLLGIATTFDMQLENYDELGMNSETASKYSNQKSDFVFLYFTEAQGNEPLRNRIYRYEWNGHDLINPSLILDLPASPGPYHAGGKLAIGPDNSLYAVIGDLNSVAGPLQNLRKAGNQYNDTSVILRVPLDNASDNKVFSTGISSKNSQYHLAYGIRNSFGLAFDPLTDNLWDTENGEDKYDEINLVRPGFNSGWYKITGPISRTNLSENELVRFNGSSYSDPEFSWYMPIGVTDIEFLNSDKLGDKYENNIFVGDINNGKMYFFELDENRTGFKISDGHNSDGGIGDLVADNDDEASKVTFGTGFDRITDIETGPDGLLYILSYDGGRVYRVTL
;
A
#
# COMPACT_ATOMS: atom_id res chain seq x y z
N MET A 1 30.89 53.08 -35.14
CA MET A 1 30.70 52.90 -33.69
C MET A 1 29.23 52.69 -33.26
N SER A 2 28.25 53.07 -34.08
CA SER A 2 26.83 52.97 -33.73
C SER A 2 26.17 51.60 -33.99
N PHE A 3 26.73 50.78 -34.89
CA PHE A 3 26.16 49.46 -35.24
C PHE A 3 26.40 48.36 -34.20
N ALA A 4 27.51 48.44 -33.49
CA ALA A 4 27.87 47.45 -32.44
C ALA A 4 27.04 47.63 -31.17
N ILE A 5 26.58 48.85 -30.86
CA ILE A 5 25.77 49.16 -29.68
C ILE A 5 24.33 48.67 -29.87
N LEU A 6 23.78 48.74 -31.08
CA LEU A 6 22.39 48.30 -31.36
C LEU A 6 22.22 46.78 -31.27
N VAL A 7 23.23 46.02 -31.74
CA VAL A 7 23.21 44.54 -31.65
C VAL A 7 23.36 44.06 -30.19
N GLY A 8 24.21 44.74 -29.39
CA GLY A 8 24.38 44.40 -27.96
C GLY A 8 23.10 44.62 -27.12
N VAL A 9 22.35 45.68 -27.40
CA VAL A 9 21.10 45.97 -26.67
C VAL A 9 20.00 44.96 -27.03
N SER A 10 19.90 44.60 -28.32
CA SER A 10 18.92 43.61 -28.78
C SER A 10 19.15 42.21 -28.21
N VAL A 11 20.42 41.77 -28.04
CA VAL A 11 20.77 40.50 -27.43
C VAL A 11 20.47 40.52 -25.91
N LEU A 12 20.76 41.61 -25.21
CA LEU A 12 20.45 41.75 -23.78
C LEU A 12 18.93 41.75 -23.51
N ILE A 13 18.13 42.43 -24.35
CA ILE A 13 16.67 42.43 -24.22
C ILE A 13 16.11 41.02 -24.53
N GLY A 14 16.65 40.34 -25.55
CA GLY A 14 16.24 38.98 -25.87
C GLY A 14 16.53 37.99 -24.73
N ILE A 15 17.69 38.08 -24.10
CA ILE A 15 18.06 37.26 -22.93
C ILE A 15 17.19 37.61 -21.72
N LEU A 16 16.88 38.87 -21.47
CA LEU A 16 16.00 39.27 -20.37
C LEU A 16 14.55 38.74 -20.57
N ILE A 17 14.03 38.78 -21.81
CA ILE A 17 12.70 38.23 -22.10
C ILE A 17 12.67 36.71 -21.95
N ILE A 18 13.72 36.02 -22.35
CA ILE A 18 13.83 34.54 -22.16
C ILE A 18 13.92 34.20 -20.68
N ILE A 19 14.70 34.92 -19.88
CA ILE A 19 14.80 34.71 -18.44
C ILE A 19 13.47 35.02 -17.73
N PHE A 20 12.78 36.10 -18.09
CA PHE A 20 11.48 36.43 -17.52
C PHE A 20 10.37 35.43 -17.92
N SER A 21 10.40 34.92 -19.16
CA SER A 21 9.43 33.91 -19.60
C SER A 21 9.68 32.54 -18.94
N SER A 22 10.93 32.14 -18.75
CA SER A 22 11.25 30.85 -18.10
C SER A 22 10.97 30.86 -16.59
N THR A 23 11.22 31.96 -15.89
CA THR A 23 10.88 32.08 -14.46
C THR A 23 9.36 32.13 -14.21
N ASN A 24 8.59 32.78 -15.07
CA ASN A 24 7.14 32.82 -14.97
C ASN A 24 6.48 31.49 -15.38
N LEU A 25 7.02 30.77 -16.37
CA LEU A 25 6.54 29.44 -16.71
C LEU A 25 6.86 28.44 -15.59
N ASN A 26 8.08 28.44 -15.07
CA ASN A 26 8.43 27.54 -13.98
C ASN A 26 7.64 27.82 -12.69
N SER A 27 7.35 29.10 -12.38
CA SER A 27 6.48 29.45 -11.25
C SER A 27 5.02 29.12 -11.52
N LEU A 28 4.55 29.23 -12.77
CA LEU A 28 3.20 28.84 -13.17
C LEU A 28 3.05 27.30 -13.15
N PHE A 29 4.03 26.56 -13.66
CA PHE A 29 4.05 25.10 -13.55
C PHE A 29 4.19 24.63 -12.09
N ALA A 30 4.97 25.30 -11.25
CA ALA A 30 5.04 25.03 -9.82
C ALA A 30 3.73 25.39 -9.10
N PHE A 31 3.04 26.45 -9.52
CA PHE A 31 1.74 26.82 -8.98
C PHE A 31 0.63 25.85 -9.41
N ILE A 32 0.64 25.40 -10.68
CA ILE A 32 -0.29 24.38 -11.19
C ILE A 32 -0.03 23.02 -10.52
N LYS A 33 1.24 22.66 -10.24
CA LYS A 33 1.58 21.46 -9.46
C LYS A 33 1.14 21.53 -8.00
N ARG A 34 0.92 22.73 -7.45
CA ARG A 34 0.65 22.94 -6.01
C ARG A 34 -0.79 22.75 -5.58
N ASN A 35 -1.75 22.73 -6.51
CA ASN A 35 -3.16 22.54 -6.16
C ASN A 35 -3.83 21.64 -7.21
N PRO A 36 -3.71 20.31 -7.10
CA PRO A 36 -4.62 19.44 -7.84
C PRO A 36 -6.05 19.80 -7.44
N SER A 37 -6.94 19.95 -8.39
CA SER A 37 -8.35 20.14 -8.10
C SER A 37 -8.91 18.80 -7.60
N LEU A 38 -8.93 18.64 -6.29
CA LEU A 38 -9.57 17.50 -5.64
C LEU A 38 -11.07 17.56 -5.88
N VAL A 39 -11.63 16.52 -6.44
CA VAL A 39 -13.04 16.43 -6.78
C VAL A 39 -13.65 15.18 -6.22
N PHE A 40 -14.70 15.35 -5.44
CA PHE A 40 -15.58 14.27 -5.00
C PHE A 40 -16.93 14.34 -5.71
N PRO A 41 -17.53 13.20 -6.05
CA PRO A 41 -18.94 13.17 -6.48
C PRO A 41 -19.91 13.66 -5.39
N ASN A 42 -19.50 13.55 -4.12
CA ASN A 42 -20.24 14.05 -2.97
C ASN A 42 -19.66 15.40 -2.54
N ASP A 43 -20.41 16.48 -2.73
CA ASP A 43 -20.02 17.87 -2.44
C ASP A 43 -19.98 18.21 -0.93
N HIS A 44 -20.41 17.29 -0.06
CA HIS A 44 -20.27 17.44 1.40
C HIS A 44 -18.88 17.08 1.91
N LEU A 45 -18.12 16.27 1.16
CA LEU A 45 -16.78 15.87 1.55
C LEU A 45 -15.75 16.96 1.23
N LYS A 46 -14.82 17.17 2.17
CA LYS A 46 -13.72 18.14 2.06
C LYS A 46 -12.38 17.44 2.25
N VAL A 47 -11.35 17.98 1.63
CA VAL A 47 -9.98 17.52 1.81
C VAL A 47 -9.12 18.63 2.40
N HIS A 48 -8.38 18.28 3.43
CA HIS A 48 -7.41 19.13 4.07
C HIS A 48 -6.02 18.58 3.86
N THR A 49 -5.09 19.42 3.40
CA THR A 49 -3.67 19.07 3.38
C THR A 49 -3.11 19.22 4.80
N ILE A 50 -2.59 18.14 5.35
CA ILE A 50 -1.96 18.11 6.68
C ILE A 50 -0.47 18.43 6.56
N VAL A 51 0.21 17.80 5.60
CA VAL A 51 1.63 17.99 5.30
C VAL A 51 1.81 18.03 3.77
N ASP A 52 2.78 18.82 3.26
CA ASP A 52 3.01 19.01 1.82
C ASP A 52 4.48 19.02 1.37
N THR A 53 5.40 18.59 2.22
CA THR A 53 6.86 18.71 1.97
C THR A 53 7.63 17.40 2.11
N LEU A 54 6.92 16.26 2.04
CA LEU A 54 7.53 14.93 2.05
C LEU A 54 8.21 14.63 0.70
N SER A 55 9.21 13.75 0.72
CA SER A 55 9.97 13.36 -0.49
C SER A 55 9.63 11.93 -0.89
N SER A 56 8.81 11.76 -1.94
CA SER A 56 8.40 10.45 -2.45
C SER A 56 7.92 9.51 -1.33
N PRO A 57 6.87 9.88 -0.59
CA PRO A 57 6.40 9.08 0.53
C PRO A 57 5.75 7.78 0.05
N THR A 58 5.94 6.68 0.78
CA THR A 58 5.55 5.32 0.39
C THR A 58 4.61 4.62 1.34
N GLY A 59 4.58 5.02 2.60
CA GLY A 59 3.71 4.43 3.61
C GLY A 59 3.61 5.33 4.84
N MET A 60 2.55 5.18 5.61
CA MET A 60 2.33 5.89 6.87
C MET A 60 1.69 4.96 7.89
N ALA A 61 1.87 5.25 9.16
CA ALA A 61 1.16 4.56 10.25
C ALA A 61 1.06 5.48 11.45
N PHE A 62 -0.07 5.46 12.14
CA PHE A 62 -0.24 6.19 13.39
C PHE A 62 0.50 5.50 14.52
N ILE A 63 1.03 6.28 15.44
CA ILE A 63 1.76 5.83 16.62
C ILE A 63 1.13 6.31 17.93
N ASP A 64 0.27 7.29 17.85
CA ASP A 64 -0.62 7.77 18.89
C ASP A 64 -1.77 8.58 18.27
N ASN A 65 -2.65 9.16 19.09
CA ASN A 65 -3.82 9.90 18.64
C ASN A 65 -3.50 11.15 17.80
N ASN A 66 -2.29 11.68 17.92
CA ASN A 66 -1.90 12.94 17.29
C ASN A 66 -0.66 12.80 16.40
N SER A 67 -0.04 11.64 16.36
CA SER A 67 1.25 11.44 15.68
C SER A 67 1.23 10.26 14.72
N MET A 68 1.87 10.45 13.57
CA MET A 68 2.11 9.39 12.59
C MET A 68 3.56 9.37 12.15
N LEU A 69 4.03 8.21 11.77
CA LEU A 69 5.27 8.01 11.02
C LEU A 69 4.97 7.94 9.54
N VAL A 70 5.79 8.61 8.72
CA VAL A 70 5.68 8.59 7.26
C VAL A 70 7.02 8.16 6.68
N LEU A 71 6.99 7.18 5.80
CA LEU A 71 8.15 6.66 5.09
C LEU A 71 8.45 7.52 3.87
N GLU A 72 9.72 7.90 3.70
CA GLU A 72 10.22 8.41 2.42
C GLU A 72 11.01 7.29 1.73
N ARG A 73 10.73 7.02 0.46
CA ARG A 73 11.32 5.93 -0.33
C ARG A 73 12.85 5.86 -0.21
N SER A 74 13.50 7.00 -0.02
CA SER A 74 14.97 7.14 0.12
C SER A 74 15.54 6.63 1.45
N GLY A 75 14.68 6.13 2.36
CA GLY A 75 15.09 5.51 3.62
C GLY A 75 14.90 6.37 4.86
N ASN A 76 14.26 7.53 4.77
CA ASN A 76 13.92 8.32 5.95
C ASN A 76 12.58 7.89 6.52
N VAL A 77 12.47 7.81 7.84
CA VAL A 77 11.19 7.74 8.58
C VAL A 77 10.95 9.10 9.21
N ARG A 78 9.88 9.76 8.80
CA ARG A 78 9.52 11.11 9.23
C ARG A 78 8.43 11.06 10.29
N LEU A 79 8.50 11.93 11.26
CA LEU A 79 7.47 12.12 12.28
C LEU A 79 6.60 13.32 11.91
N VAL A 80 5.30 13.13 11.95
CA VAL A 80 4.29 14.18 11.90
C VAL A 80 3.54 14.15 13.23
N SER A 81 3.55 15.23 14.00
CA SER A 81 2.83 15.36 15.28
C SER A 81 1.96 16.61 15.25
N ASP A 82 0.71 16.49 15.66
CA ASP A 82 -0.27 17.60 15.64
C ASP A 82 -0.36 18.29 14.26
N GLY A 83 -0.20 17.52 13.18
CA GLY A 83 -0.19 18.03 11.80
C GLY A 83 1.10 18.75 11.40
N ILE A 84 2.15 18.70 12.21
CA ILE A 84 3.44 19.36 11.93
C ILE A 84 4.50 18.31 11.59
N LEU A 85 5.12 18.43 10.42
CA LEU A 85 6.25 17.61 10.01
C LEU A 85 7.52 18.05 10.75
N HIS A 86 8.15 17.13 11.47
CA HIS A 86 9.42 17.38 12.14
C HIS A 86 10.58 17.49 11.15
N ASP A 87 11.53 18.40 11.38
CA ASP A 87 12.65 18.66 10.46
C ASP A 87 13.57 17.46 10.28
N LYS A 88 13.83 16.73 11.37
CA LYS A 88 14.75 15.57 11.36
C LYS A 88 13.96 14.27 11.25
N PRO A 89 14.42 13.30 10.44
CA PRO A 89 13.87 11.96 10.47
C PRO A 89 14.19 11.29 11.82
N VAL A 90 13.24 10.50 12.32
CA VAL A 90 13.39 9.68 13.55
C VAL A 90 14.22 8.41 13.29
N LEU A 91 14.41 8.06 12.02
CA LEU A 91 15.31 7.00 11.58
C LEU A 91 15.71 7.26 10.13
N LYS A 92 16.92 6.84 9.79
CA LYS A 92 17.39 6.75 8.41
C LYS A 92 18.02 5.38 8.18
N VAL A 93 17.49 4.63 7.22
CA VAL A 93 18.01 3.33 6.79
C VAL A 93 18.70 3.44 5.43
N SER A 94 19.69 2.57 5.18
CA SER A 94 20.37 2.53 3.89
C SER A 94 19.60 1.61 2.93
N VAL A 95 19.07 2.17 1.85
CA VAL A 95 18.22 1.46 0.89
C VAL A 95 18.74 1.55 -0.54
N ASN A 96 18.45 0.52 -1.34
CA ASN A 96 18.51 0.59 -2.78
C ASN A 96 17.17 1.14 -3.29
N THR A 97 17.19 2.12 -4.20
CA THR A 97 15.98 2.77 -4.74
C THR A 97 15.79 2.56 -6.24
N GLU A 98 16.46 1.56 -6.82
CA GLU A 98 16.30 1.22 -8.23
C GLU A 98 14.91 0.60 -8.48
N GLY A 99 14.22 1.03 -9.53
CA GLY A 99 12.87 0.57 -9.87
C GLY A 99 11.86 0.91 -8.77
N GLU A 100 11.17 -0.09 -8.23
CA GLU A 100 10.20 0.05 -7.13
C GLU A 100 10.84 -0.09 -5.74
N ARG A 101 12.11 -0.46 -5.66
CA ARG A 101 12.83 -0.65 -4.40
C ARG A 101 12.88 0.62 -3.54
N GLY A 102 13.12 0.45 -2.26
CA GLY A 102 13.22 1.55 -1.30
C GLY A 102 12.84 1.14 0.10
N LEU A 103 12.50 2.13 0.92
CA LEU A 103 11.75 1.95 2.16
C LEU A 103 10.26 1.97 1.78
N LEU A 104 9.56 0.83 1.92
CA LEU A 104 8.27 0.60 1.27
C LEU A 104 7.11 0.41 2.23
N GLY A 105 7.28 -0.36 3.29
CA GLY A 105 6.19 -0.72 4.18
C GLY A 105 6.44 -0.42 5.64
N ILE A 106 5.37 -0.09 6.35
CA ILE A 106 5.34 0.16 7.78
C ILE A 106 4.11 -0.52 8.37
N ALA A 107 4.27 -1.06 9.57
CA ALA A 107 3.16 -1.45 10.44
C ALA A 107 3.54 -1.18 11.90
N THR A 108 2.57 -0.91 12.75
CA THR A 108 2.78 -0.61 14.16
C THR A 108 1.92 -1.49 15.03
N THR A 109 2.39 -1.79 16.24
CA THR A 109 1.61 -2.51 17.26
C THR A 109 0.86 -1.57 18.21
N PHE A 110 0.69 -0.32 17.80
CA PHE A 110 -0.09 0.63 18.58
C PHE A 110 -1.53 0.16 18.65
N ASP A 111 -1.98 -0.13 19.83
CA ASP A 111 -3.35 -0.52 20.06
C ASP A 111 -4.22 0.74 20.19
N MET A 112 -4.72 1.22 19.06
CA MET A 112 -5.69 2.32 19.01
C MET A 112 -7.05 1.95 19.62
N GLN A 113 -7.28 0.68 19.97
CA GLN A 113 -8.54 0.21 20.55
C GLN A 113 -8.65 0.43 22.06
N LEU A 114 -7.54 0.74 22.75
CA LEU A 114 -7.54 0.80 24.22
C LEU A 114 -8.35 1.97 24.82
N GLU A 115 -8.63 3.03 24.07
CA GLU A 115 -9.45 4.15 24.59
C GLU A 115 -10.96 3.85 24.59
N ASN A 116 -11.42 2.83 23.86
CA ASN A 116 -12.84 2.46 23.78
C ASN A 116 -13.23 1.25 24.65
N TYR A 117 -12.30 0.64 25.40
CA TYR A 117 -12.59 -0.56 26.19
C TYR A 117 -13.60 -0.33 27.34
N ASP A 118 -13.68 0.86 27.90
CA ASP A 118 -14.66 1.21 28.94
C ASP A 118 -16.09 1.25 28.40
N GLU A 119 -16.31 1.53 27.12
CA GLU A 119 -17.61 1.54 26.48
C GLU A 119 -18.08 0.13 26.00
N LEU A 120 -17.15 -0.79 25.74
CA LEU A 120 -17.45 -2.15 25.29
C LEU A 120 -17.74 -3.16 26.40
N GLY A 121 -17.67 -2.76 27.68
CA GLY A 121 -18.02 -3.61 28.82
C GLY A 121 -17.07 -4.80 29.04
N MET A 122 -15.84 -4.76 28.55
CA MET A 122 -14.84 -5.79 28.79
C MET A 122 -14.32 -5.74 30.23
N ASN A 123 -14.08 -6.92 30.81
CA ASN A 123 -13.62 -7.00 32.20
C ASN A 123 -12.15 -6.56 32.32
N SER A 124 -11.83 -5.95 33.48
CA SER A 124 -10.52 -5.38 33.79
C SER A 124 -9.34 -6.36 33.70
N GLU A 125 -9.60 -7.67 33.68
CA GLU A 125 -8.59 -8.72 33.62
C GLU A 125 -8.10 -8.94 32.18
N THR A 126 -8.98 -8.83 31.21
CA THR A 126 -8.65 -8.88 29.78
C THR A 126 -7.93 -7.58 29.36
N ALA A 127 -8.44 -6.43 29.77
CA ALA A 127 -7.79 -5.14 29.52
C ALA A 127 -6.38 -5.07 30.14
N SER A 128 -6.19 -5.60 31.36
CA SER A 128 -4.88 -5.66 32.05
C SER A 128 -3.87 -6.56 31.34
N LYS A 129 -4.30 -7.62 30.67
CA LYS A 129 -3.41 -8.51 29.93
C LYS A 129 -2.84 -7.85 28.68
N TYR A 130 -3.58 -6.95 28.06
CA TYR A 130 -3.14 -6.18 26.90
C TYR A 130 -2.44 -4.87 27.27
N SER A 131 -2.87 -4.19 28.35
CA SER A 131 -2.25 -2.95 28.81
C SER A 131 -0.81 -3.09 29.34
N ASN A 132 -0.36 -4.28 29.67
CA ASN A 132 1.02 -4.55 30.11
C ASN A 132 2.00 -4.83 28.96
N GLN A 133 1.56 -4.93 27.72
CA GLN A 133 2.42 -5.03 26.53
C GLN A 133 2.54 -3.68 25.78
N LYS A 134 2.91 -2.64 26.52
CA LYS A 134 3.41 -1.38 25.93
C LYS A 134 4.84 -1.57 25.40
N SER A 135 5.02 -2.41 24.43
CA SER A 135 6.20 -2.35 23.61
C SER A 135 5.79 -1.72 22.27
N ASP A 136 6.03 -0.43 22.15
CA ASP A 136 5.75 0.35 20.98
C ASP A 136 6.67 -0.11 19.83
N PHE A 137 6.26 -1.18 19.12
CA PHE A 137 7.04 -1.73 18.02
C PHE A 137 6.57 -1.17 16.68
N VAL A 138 7.56 -0.85 15.86
CA VAL A 138 7.38 -0.43 14.46
C VAL A 138 8.11 -1.41 13.58
N PHE A 139 7.42 -1.98 12.59
CA PHE A 139 7.97 -2.86 11.59
C PHE A 139 8.19 -2.09 10.29
N LEU A 140 9.36 -2.24 9.70
CA LEU A 140 9.73 -1.56 8.46
C LEU A 140 10.20 -2.58 7.43
N TYR A 141 9.62 -2.54 6.23
CA TYR A 141 10.04 -3.31 5.07
C TYR A 141 10.84 -2.43 4.11
N PHE A 142 12.03 -2.87 3.75
CA PHE A 142 12.86 -2.14 2.77
C PHE A 142 13.85 -3.04 2.04
N THR A 143 14.25 -2.62 0.82
CA THR A 143 15.36 -3.22 0.11
C THR A 143 16.67 -2.65 0.63
N GLU A 144 17.37 -3.42 1.46
CA GLU A 144 18.60 -2.98 2.14
C GLU A 144 19.77 -2.90 1.18
N ALA A 145 20.49 -1.76 1.19
CA ALA A 145 21.73 -1.57 0.47
C ALA A 145 22.91 -1.92 1.39
N GLN A 146 23.53 -3.07 1.15
CA GLN A 146 24.68 -3.57 1.94
C GLN A 146 25.96 -3.68 1.11
N GLY A 147 26.62 -2.58 0.83
CA GLY A 147 27.94 -2.60 0.21
C GLY A 147 28.02 -3.52 -1.03
N ASN A 148 28.86 -4.57 -0.95
CA ASN A 148 29.04 -5.57 -2.03
C ASN A 148 28.19 -6.84 -1.85
N GLU A 149 27.37 -6.92 -0.80
CA GLU A 149 26.49 -8.07 -0.58
C GLU A 149 25.28 -8.05 -1.51
N PRO A 150 24.69 -9.22 -1.83
CA PRO A 150 23.46 -9.27 -2.59
C PRO A 150 22.35 -8.45 -1.91
N LEU A 151 21.57 -7.72 -2.71
CA LEU A 151 20.41 -7.00 -2.21
C LEU A 151 19.40 -7.96 -1.58
N ARG A 152 18.81 -7.52 -0.47
CA ARG A 152 17.77 -8.26 0.26
C ARG A 152 16.61 -7.34 0.58
N ASN A 153 15.40 -7.86 0.48
CA ASN A 153 14.22 -7.26 1.05
C ASN A 153 14.12 -7.72 2.50
N ARG A 154 14.14 -6.80 3.43
CA ARG A 154 14.19 -7.13 4.86
C ARG A 154 13.10 -6.46 5.64
N ILE A 155 12.61 -7.15 6.66
CA ILE A 155 11.71 -6.58 7.65
C ILE A 155 12.45 -6.53 8.97
N TYR A 156 12.57 -5.30 9.50
CA TYR A 156 13.10 -5.05 10.83
C TYR A 156 12.00 -4.59 11.76
N ARG A 157 12.04 -5.04 12.98
CA ARG A 157 11.30 -4.48 14.11
C ARG A 157 12.16 -3.46 14.82
N TYR A 158 11.61 -2.31 15.11
CA TYR A 158 12.21 -1.25 15.93
C TYR A 158 11.34 -1.00 17.15
N GLU A 159 11.94 -0.41 18.19
CA GLU A 159 11.25 0.11 19.36
C GLU A 159 11.10 1.63 19.23
N TRP A 160 9.90 2.16 19.47
CA TRP A 160 9.66 3.60 19.53
C TRP A 160 9.88 4.10 20.94
N ASN A 161 10.84 5.03 21.16
CA ASN A 161 11.15 5.57 22.49
C ASN A 161 10.52 6.95 22.77
N GLY A 162 9.63 7.41 21.89
CA GLY A 162 9.02 8.74 21.94
C GLY A 162 9.75 9.79 21.10
N HIS A 163 10.93 9.49 20.55
CA HIS A 163 11.73 10.41 19.74
C HIS A 163 12.36 9.74 18.53
N ASP A 164 12.88 8.54 18.69
CA ASP A 164 13.63 7.80 17.67
C ASP A 164 13.19 6.34 17.63
N LEU A 165 13.37 5.71 16.47
CA LEU A 165 13.27 4.26 16.30
C LEU A 165 14.63 3.63 16.62
N ILE A 166 14.65 2.78 17.66
CA ILE A 166 15.88 2.20 18.22
C ILE A 166 15.81 0.66 18.24
N ASN A 167 16.89 0.01 18.64
CA ASN A 167 16.96 -1.45 18.87
C ASN A 167 16.49 -2.30 17.68
N PRO A 168 17.08 -2.13 16.47
CA PRO A 168 16.66 -2.91 15.30
C PRO A 168 16.82 -4.41 15.53
N SER A 169 15.79 -5.17 15.20
CA SER A 169 15.79 -6.63 15.21
C SER A 169 15.30 -7.14 13.87
N LEU A 170 16.12 -7.93 13.17
CA LEU A 170 15.74 -8.52 11.88
C LEU A 170 14.68 -9.60 12.08
N ILE A 171 13.54 -9.46 11.42
CA ILE A 171 12.41 -10.41 11.48
C ILE A 171 12.38 -11.31 10.26
N LEU A 172 12.43 -10.73 9.05
CA LEU A 172 12.42 -11.46 7.79
C LEU A 172 13.59 -11.03 6.90
N ASP A 173 14.20 -12.00 6.23
CA ASP A 173 15.26 -11.82 5.24
C ASP A 173 14.84 -12.46 3.91
N LEU A 174 14.30 -11.65 3.00
CA LEU A 174 13.64 -12.06 1.77
C LEU A 174 14.52 -11.80 0.53
N PRO A 175 14.28 -12.49 -0.60
CA PRO A 175 14.98 -12.19 -1.84
C PRO A 175 14.67 -10.77 -2.34
N ALA A 176 15.63 -10.18 -3.08
CA ALA A 176 15.44 -8.92 -3.81
C ALA A 176 15.87 -9.03 -5.29
N SER A 177 16.21 -10.24 -5.72
CA SER A 177 16.63 -10.53 -7.10
C SER A 177 15.69 -11.53 -7.74
N PRO A 178 15.43 -11.41 -9.07
CA PRO A 178 16.11 -10.51 -10.04
C PRO A 178 15.77 -9.02 -9.88
N GLY A 179 14.52 -8.63 -9.56
CA GLY A 179 14.13 -7.22 -9.45
C GLY A 179 14.48 -6.38 -10.69
N PRO A 180 14.38 -5.05 -10.63
CA PRO A 180 14.10 -4.18 -9.47
C PRO A 180 12.62 -3.85 -9.24
N TYR A 181 11.70 -4.49 -9.93
CA TYR A 181 10.26 -4.26 -9.83
C TYR A 181 9.57 -5.39 -9.05
N HIS A 182 8.31 -5.19 -8.69
CA HIS A 182 7.44 -6.12 -8.00
C HIS A 182 8.00 -6.54 -6.63
N ALA A 183 8.51 -5.54 -5.90
CA ALA A 183 9.07 -5.77 -4.57
C ALA A 183 7.98 -6.03 -3.50
N GLY A 184 6.72 -5.68 -3.78
CA GLY A 184 5.66 -5.68 -2.78
C GLY A 184 5.96 -4.68 -1.66
N GLY A 185 5.86 -5.11 -0.41
CA GLY A 185 6.33 -4.35 0.74
C GLY A 185 5.26 -3.94 1.73
N LYS A 186 3.96 -3.97 1.39
CA LYS A 186 2.91 -3.66 2.36
C LYS A 186 2.99 -4.62 3.54
N LEU A 187 2.83 -4.05 4.72
CA LEU A 187 2.77 -4.74 6.00
C LEU A 187 1.41 -4.49 6.66
N ALA A 188 0.90 -5.47 7.37
CA ALA A 188 -0.26 -5.34 8.23
C ALA A 188 -0.09 -6.17 9.51
N ILE A 189 -0.63 -5.71 10.62
CA ILE A 189 -0.76 -6.52 11.84
C ILE A 189 -2.18 -7.10 11.86
N GLY A 190 -2.28 -8.42 11.88
CA GLY A 190 -3.56 -9.09 11.93
C GLY A 190 -4.15 -9.20 13.33
N PRO A 191 -5.46 -9.45 13.43
CA PRO A 191 -6.17 -9.61 14.71
C PRO A 191 -5.68 -10.82 15.51
N ASP A 192 -4.95 -11.73 14.85
CA ASP A 192 -4.30 -12.90 15.46
C ASP A 192 -2.89 -12.61 16.02
N ASN A 193 -2.53 -11.33 16.14
CA ASN A 193 -1.20 -10.87 16.56
C ASN A 193 -0.07 -11.43 15.69
N SER A 194 -0.28 -11.51 14.38
CA SER A 194 0.74 -11.88 13.40
C SER A 194 1.06 -10.70 12.49
N LEU A 195 2.33 -10.62 12.06
CA LEU A 195 2.75 -9.71 10.99
C LEU A 195 2.45 -10.37 9.65
N TYR A 196 1.73 -9.66 8.82
CA TYR A 196 1.50 -10.04 7.42
C TYR A 196 2.36 -9.15 6.52
N ALA A 197 2.96 -9.78 5.52
CA ALA A 197 3.87 -9.11 4.60
C ALA A 197 3.70 -9.67 3.19
N VAL A 198 3.64 -8.80 2.20
CA VAL A 198 3.58 -9.23 0.80
C VAL A 198 4.91 -9.01 0.10
N ILE A 199 5.29 -9.97 -0.70
CA ILE A 199 6.40 -9.87 -1.67
C ILE A 199 5.92 -10.39 -3.01
N GLY A 200 6.16 -9.62 -4.07
CA GLY A 200 5.79 -10.00 -5.44
C GLY A 200 6.78 -10.96 -6.11
N ASP A 201 6.66 -11.10 -7.42
CA ASP A 201 7.46 -12.00 -8.24
C ASP A 201 8.87 -11.50 -8.55
N LEU A 202 9.21 -10.28 -8.10
CA LEU A 202 10.48 -9.59 -8.34
C LEU A 202 10.82 -9.41 -9.83
N ASN A 203 9.79 -9.20 -10.65
CA ASN A 203 9.93 -9.07 -12.10
C ASN A 203 10.61 -10.28 -12.76
N SER A 204 10.28 -11.47 -12.29
CA SER A 204 10.88 -12.72 -12.75
C SER A 204 10.20 -13.23 -14.03
N VAL A 205 10.35 -12.51 -15.13
CA VAL A 205 9.80 -12.90 -16.44
C VAL A 205 10.31 -14.24 -16.97
N ALA A 206 11.41 -14.75 -16.46
CA ALA A 206 12.03 -15.99 -16.91
C ALA A 206 12.18 -17.04 -15.81
N GLY A 207 11.85 -16.71 -14.58
CA GLY A 207 11.97 -17.61 -13.43
C GLY A 207 10.67 -18.36 -13.14
N PRO A 208 10.74 -19.56 -12.57
CA PRO A 208 9.55 -20.23 -12.10
C PRO A 208 9.02 -19.47 -10.88
N LEU A 209 7.90 -18.85 -11.05
CA LEU A 209 7.12 -18.28 -9.97
C LEU A 209 6.65 -19.38 -9.01
N GLN A 210 6.25 -18.98 -7.82
CA GLN A 210 5.84 -19.92 -6.78
C GLN A 210 4.77 -20.90 -7.28
N ASN A 211 3.76 -20.42 -7.98
CA ASN A 211 2.67 -21.22 -8.51
C ASN A 211 2.99 -21.97 -9.83
N LEU A 212 4.21 -21.81 -10.36
CA LEU A 212 4.66 -22.51 -11.60
C LEU A 212 5.59 -23.68 -11.32
N ARG A 213 6.02 -23.87 -10.07
CA ARG A 213 6.94 -24.95 -9.75
C ARG A 213 6.20 -26.28 -9.73
N LYS A 214 6.79 -27.27 -10.38
CA LYS A 214 6.30 -28.65 -10.30
C LYS A 214 6.38 -29.14 -8.86
N ALA A 215 5.41 -29.95 -8.46
CA ALA A 215 5.42 -30.61 -7.16
C ALA A 215 6.79 -31.23 -6.87
N GLY A 216 7.35 -30.94 -5.69
CA GLY A 216 8.68 -31.40 -5.25
C GLY A 216 9.82 -30.39 -5.40
N ASN A 217 9.62 -29.23 -6.03
CA ASN A 217 10.60 -28.15 -6.00
C ASN A 217 10.50 -27.35 -4.71
N GLN A 218 11.63 -26.78 -4.29
CA GLN A 218 11.68 -25.95 -3.09
C GLN A 218 10.84 -24.67 -3.30
N TYR A 219 10.02 -24.35 -2.31
CA TYR A 219 9.37 -23.05 -2.21
C TYR A 219 10.44 -21.95 -2.09
N ASN A 220 10.19 -20.83 -2.71
CA ASN A 220 10.93 -19.60 -2.44
C ASN A 220 9.96 -18.55 -1.87
N ASP A 221 10.51 -17.51 -1.29
CA ASP A 221 9.74 -16.45 -0.65
C ASP A 221 9.50 -15.31 -1.64
N THR A 222 8.96 -15.61 -2.81
CA THR A 222 8.50 -14.66 -3.83
C THR A 222 7.09 -15.03 -4.28
N SER A 223 6.33 -14.06 -4.76
CA SER A 223 4.93 -14.26 -5.17
C SER A 223 4.04 -14.77 -4.04
N VAL A 224 4.22 -14.26 -2.82
CA VAL A 224 3.54 -14.77 -1.62
C VAL A 224 3.10 -13.64 -0.70
N ILE A 225 2.06 -13.95 0.08
CA ILE A 225 1.76 -13.24 1.34
C ILE A 225 2.23 -14.14 2.46
N LEU A 226 3.03 -13.56 3.35
CA LEU A 226 3.59 -14.22 4.53
C LEU A 226 2.79 -13.84 5.77
N ARG A 227 2.62 -14.79 6.69
CA ARG A 227 2.06 -14.60 8.04
C ARG A 227 3.07 -15.05 9.08
N VAL A 228 3.53 -14.13 9.92
CA VAL A 228 4.58 -14.37 10.93
C VAL A 228 4.03 -14.06 12.32
N PRO A 229 3.81 -15.07 13.18
CA PRO A 229 3.35 -14.85 14.56
C PRO A 229 4.33 -13.97 15.34
N LEU A 230 3.83 -12.93 16.00
CA LEU A 230 4.65 -11.99 16.78
C LEU A 230 4.98 -12.48 18.20
N ASP A 231 4.26 -13.45 18.72
CA ASP A 231 4.48 -14.02 20.07
C ASP A 231 5.89 -14.62 20.25
N ASN A 232 6.51 -15.01 19.12
CA ASN A 232 7.89 -15.51 19.10
C ASN A 232 8.92 -14.44 18.76
N ALA A 233 8.51 -13.21 18.48
CA ALA A 233 9.41 -12.13 18.07
C ALA A 233 10.25 -11.56 19.25
N SER A 234 9.90 -11.89 20.50
CA SER A 234 10.67 -11.54 21.71
C SER A 234 12.04 -12.22 21.77
N ASP A 235 12.22 -13.35 21.07
CA ASP A 235 13.41 -14.19 21.19
C ASP A 235 14.54 -13.85 20.21
N ASN A 236 14.47 -12.70 19.50
CA ASN A 236 15.44 -12.31 18.44
C ASN A 236 15.63 -13.41 17.37
N LYS A 237 14.64 -14.25 17.14
CA LYS A 237 14.69 -15.24 16.08
C LYS A 237 14.47 -14.56 14.74
N VAL A 238 15.49 -14.54 13.91
CA VAL A 238 15.37 -14.25 12.50
C VAL A 238 14.57 -15.39 11.87
N PHE A 239 13.38 -15.09 11.38
CA PHE A 239 12.65 -16.01 10.52
C PHE A 239 13.35 -15.96 9.14
N SER A 240 14.53 -16.60 9.08
CA SER A 240 15.25 -16.76 7.83
C SER A 240 14.45 -17.71 6.96
N THR A 241 13.79 -17.16 5.99
CA THR A 241 13.08 -17.88 4.93
C THR A 241 14.06 -18.30 3.83
N GLY A 242 15.31 -18.61 4.19
CA GLY A 242 16.28 -19.17 3.24
C GLY A 242 15.77 -20.51 2.71
N ILE A 243 15.65 -20.65 1.40
CA ILE A 243 15.43 -21.81 0.51
C ILE A 243 15.25 -23.19 1.21
N SER A 244 14.46 -23.28 2.24
CA SER A 244 14.22 -24.52 2.98
C SER A 244 12.71 -24.79 3.02
N SER A 245 12.32 -26.01 2.67
CA SER A 245 10.96 -26.53 2.78
C SER A 245 10.33 -26.43 4.19
N LYS A 246 11.09 -25.97 5.18
CA LYS A 246 10.62 -25.79 6.56
C LYS A 246 9.85 -24.47 6.76
N ASN A 247 9.94 -23.51 5.84
CA ASN A 247 9.37 -22.18 6.02
C ASN A 247 8.04 -21.96 5.29
N SER A 248 7.56 -22.95 4.54
CA SER A 248 6.22 -22.90 3.93
C SER A 248 5.09 -22.74 4.96
N GLN A 249 5.35 -22.96 6.23
CA GLN A 249 4.40 -22.71 7.32
C GLN A 249 4.03 -21.21 7.48
N TYR A 250 4.86 -20.31 6.94
CA TYR A 250 4.58 -18.86 6.97
C TYR A 250 3.92 -18.36 5.69
N HIS A 251 3.84 -19.17 4.64
CA HIS A 251 3.18 -18.80 3.40
C HIS A 251 1.67 -18.92 3.58
N LEU A 252 0.98 -17.78 3.59
CA LEU A 252 -0.47 -17.71 3.67
C LEU A 252 -1.11 -17.85 2.29
N ALA A 253 -0.58 -17.14 1.30
CA ALA A 253 -1.10 -17.05 -0.06
C ALA A 253 0.02 -17.11 -1.09
N TYR A 254 -0.36 -17.42 -2.34
CA TYR A 254 0.56 -17.70 -3.44
C TYR A 254 0.10 -17.03 -4.74
N GLY A 255 0.98 -17.02 -5.73
CA GLY A 255 0.65 -16.53 -7.06
C GLY A 255 0.44 -15.04 -7.13
N ILE A 256 1.09 -14.30 -6.25
CA ILE A 256 1.02 -12.84 -6.18
C ILE A 256 2.04 -12.23 -7.13
N ARG A 257 1.58 -11.43 -8.10
CA ARG A 257 2.49 -10.72 -9.00
C ARG A 257 3.13 -9.52 -8.31
N ASN A 258 2.32 -8.56 -7.88
CA ASN A 258 2.78 -7.35 -7.20
C ASN A 258 1.62 -6.70 -6.45
N SER A 259 1.62 -6.76 -5.15
CA SER A 259 0.59 -6.22 -4.27
C SER A 259 1.18 -5.11 -3.40
N PHE A 260 0.45 -4.00 -3.28
CA PHE A 260 0.82 -2.85 -2.45
C PHE A 260 -0.25 -2.54 -1.39
N GLY A 261 -1.30 -3.33 -1.30
CA GLY A 261 -2.36 -3.14 -0.32
C GLY A 261 -2.68 -4.43 0.42
N LEU A 262 -2.80 -4.34 1.74
CA LEU A 262 -3.24 -5.40 2.64
C LEU A 262 -4.07 -4.78 3.75
N ALA A 263 -5.31 -5.22 3.92
CA ALA A 263 -6.17 -4.75 5.00
C ALA A 263 -7.03 -5.87 5.58
N PHE A 264 -7.32 -5.78 6.87
CA PHE A 264 -8.26 -6.66 7.54
C PHE A 264 -9.63 -6.00 7.64
N ASP A 265 -10.66 -6.75 7.29
CA ASP A 265 -12.03 -6.36 7.56
C ASP A 265 -12.27 -6.27 9.07
N PRO A 266 -12.62 -5.10 9.63
CA PRO A 266 -12.76 -4.92 11.08
C PRO A 266 -13.91 -5.72 11.70
N LEU A 267 -14.83 -6.26 10.89
CA LEU A 267 -16.00 -7.01 11.38
C LEU A 267 -15.85 -8.52 11.24
N THR A 268 -15.02 -9.01 10.32
CA THR A 268 -14.93 -10.45 10.02
C THR A 268 -13.53 -11.01 10.11
N ASP A 269 -12.51 -10.15 10.30
CA ASP A 269 -11.09 -10.50 10.28
C ASP A 269 -10.62 -11.09 8.92
N ASN A 270 -11.42 -10.96 7.87
CA ASN A 270 -11.02 -11.35 6.51
C ASN A 270 -9.90 -10.45 6.02
N LEU A 271 -8.86 -11.06 5.45
CA LEU A 271 -7.78 -10.33 4.80
C LEU A 271 -8.14 -10.05 3.34
N TRP A 272 -7.87 -8.82 2.91
CA TRP A 272 -8.02 -8.37 1.53
C TRP A 272 -6.69 -7.83 1.00
N ASP A 273 -6.44 -8.00 -0.29
CA ASP A 273 -5.31 -7.38 -0.96
C ASP A 273 -5.70 -6.71 -2.28
N THR A 274 -4.79 -5.88 -2.78
CA THR A 274 -4.82 -5.35 -4.15
C THR A 274 -3.66 -5.93 -4.92
N GLU A 275 -3.88 -6.32 -6.17
CA GLU A 275 -2.83 -6.88 -7.01
C GLU A 275 -2.74 -6.19 -8.37
N ASN A 276 -1.52 -5.83 -8.78
CA ASN A 276 -1.26 -5.21 -10.08
C ASN A 276 -1.04 -6.24 -11.17
N GLY A 277 -1.84 -6.17 -12.23
CA GLY A 277 -1.67 -6.96 -13.43
C GLY A 277 -0.46 -6.54 -14.28
N GLU A 278 -0.15 -7.28 -15.34
CA GLU A 278 0.96 -6.94 -16.24
C GLU A 278 0.53 -5.84 -17.23
N ASP A 279 -0.42 -6.17 -18.08
CA ASP A 279 -1.01 -5.28 -19.08
C ASP A 279 -2.56 -5.33 -19.07
N LYS A 280 -3.11 -6.15 -18.20
CA LYS A 280 -4.54 -6.32 -17.94
C LYS A 280 -4.78 -6.75 -16.52
N TYR A 281 -5.93 -6.37 -16.01
CA TYR A 281 -6.51 -6.75 -14.74
C TYR A 281 -5.66 -6.41 -13.51
N ASP A 282 -5.83 -5.19 -13.02
CA ASP A 282 -5.60 -4.95 -11.60
C ASP A 282 -6.78 -5.52 -10.81
N GLU A 283 -6.53 -5.99 -9.58
CA GLU A 283 -7.47 -6.83 -8.83
C GLU A 283 -7.64 -6.38 -7.39
N ILE A 284 -8.82 -6.67 -6.84
CA ILE A 284 -9.07 -6.72 -5.40
C ILE A 284 -9.43 -8.16 -5.07
N ASN A 285 -8.73 -8.75 -4.12
CA ASN A 285 -8.86 -10.16 -3.76
C ASN A 285 -9.21 -10.35 -2.29
N LEU A 286 -10.09 -11.30 -2.00
CA LEU A 286 -10.31 -11.84 -0.67
C LEU A 286 -9.30 -12.96 -0.38
N VAL A 287 -8.35 -12.70 0.50
CA VAL A 287 -7.24 -13.59 0.77
C VAL A 287 -7.57 -14.58 1.91
N ARG A 288 -7.74 -15.84 1.56
CA ARG A 288 -7.92 -16.93 2.53
C ARG A 288 -6.63 -17.73 2.70
N PRO A 289 -6.44 -18.45 3.81
CA PRO A 289 -5.31 -19.36 3.92
C PRO A 289 -5.24 -20.34 2.76
N GLY A 290 -4.11 -20.38 2.05
CA GLY A 290 -3.94 -21.17 0.83
C GLY A 290 -4.43 -20.52 -0.46
N PHE A 291 -4.85 -19.27 -0.43
CA PHE A 291 -5.24 -18.51 -1.62
C PHE A 291 -4.14 -18.55 -2.69
N ASN A 292 -4.54 -18.78 -3.94
CA ASN A 292 -3.68 -18.70 -5.10
C ASN A 292 -4.32 -17.73 -6.10
N SER A 293 -3.71 -16.58 -6.29
CA SER A 293 -4.18 -15.53 -7.20
C SER A 293 -4.11 -15.96 -8.68
N GLY A 294 -3.28 -16.94 -9.02
CA GLY A 294 -3.21 -17.47 -10.39
C GLY A 294 -2.04 -16.99 -11.22
N TRP A 295 -1.36 -15.93 -10.80
CA TRP A 295 -0.20 -15.40 -11.51
C TRP A 295 0.87 -16.49 -11.74
N TYR A 296 1.44 -16.63 -12.95
CA TYR A 296 1.23 -15.75 -14.10
C TYR A 296 0.23 -16.36 -15.13
N LYS A 297 -0.39 -17.48 -14.82
CA LYS A 297 -1.25 -18.21 -15.76
C LYS A 297 -2.59 -17.53 -15.94
N ILE A 298 -3.19 -17.10 -14.85
CA ILE A 298 -4.49 -16.47 -14.81
C ILE A 298 -4.28 -15.05 -14.26
N THR A 299 -4.84 -14.06 -14.93
CA THR A 299 -4.96 -12.68 -14.50
C THR A 299 -6.39 -12.24 -14.77
N GLY A 300 -7.03 -11.60 -13.81
CA GLY A 300 -8.46 -11.32 -13.85
C GLY A 300 -9.32 -12.58 -13.72
N PRO A 301 -10.64 -12.45 -13.90
CA PRO A 301 -11.56 -13.56 -13.77
C PRO A 301 -11.29 -14.69 -14.76
N ILE A 302 -11.27 -15.93 -14.29
CA ILE A 302 -11.00 -17.12 -15.12
C ILE A 302 -12.00 -17.25 -16.26
N SER A 303 -13.25 -16.79 -16.07
CA SER A 303 -14.30 -16.76 -17.07
C SER A 303 -13.95 -15.93 -18.30
N ARG A 304 -13.01 -14.99 -18.19
CA ARG A 304 -12.50 -14.16 -19.28
C ARG A 304 -11.27 -14.75 -19.97
N THR A 305 -10.87 -15.96 -19.61
CA THR A 305 -9.76 -16.72 -20.19
C THR A 305 -10.25 -17.98 -20.87
N ASN A 306 -9.35 -18.66 -21.60
CA ASN A 306 -9.60 -20.01 -22.11
C ASN A 306 -8.95 -21.10 -21.23
N LEU A 307 -8.58 -20.72 -20.00
CA LEU A 307 -7.84 -21.57 -19.06
C LEU A 307 -8.79 -22.21 -18.06
N SER A 308 -8.29 -23.19 -17.35
CA SER A 308 -8.95 -23.82 -16.21
C SER A 308 -8.02 -23.84 -15.01
N GLU A 309 -8.57 -23.92 -13.82
CA GLU A 309 -7.78 -24.03 -12.58
C GLU A 309 -6.82 -25.23 -12.58
N ASN A 310 -7.09 -26.28 -13.39
CA ASN A 310 -6.22 -27.46 -13.50
C ASN A 310 -4.85 -27.13 -14.12
N GLU A 311 -4.71 -25.97 -14.74
CA GLU A 311 -3.45 -25.51 -15.34
C GLU A 311 -2.54 -24.81 -14.31
N LEU A 312 -3.10 -24.46 -13.15
CA LEU A 312 -2.34 -23.88 -12.04
C LEU A 312 -1.53 -24.94 -11.30
N VAL A 313 -0.36 -24.54 -10.82
CA VAL A 313 0.40 -25.37 -9.89
C VAL A 313 -0.28 -25.29 -8.53
N ARG A 314 -0.72 -26.43 -8.02
CA ARG A 314 -1.38 -26.52 -6.73
C ARG A 314 -0.41 -27.03 -5.67
N PHE A 315 -0.37 -26.33 -4.56
CA PHE A 315 0.26 -26.80 -3.34
C PHE A 315 -0.78 -27.44 -2.43
N ASN A 316 -0.33 -28.28 -1.51
CA ASN A 316 -1.25 -28.89 -0.55
C ASN A 316 -1.95 -27.81 0.29
N GLY A 317 -3.26 -27.79 0.24
CA GLY A 317 -4.08 -26.79 0.91
C GLY A 317 -4.25 -25.46 0.16
N SER A 318 -3.69 -25.32 -1.07
CA SER A 318 -3.93 -24.13 -1.89
C SER A 318 -5.20 -24.27 -2.75
N SER A 319 -5.89 -23.17 -2.95
CA SER A 319 -7.05 -23.05 -3.84
C SER A 319 -7.00 -21.72 -4.59
N TYR A 320 -7.32 -21.77 -5.88
CA TYR A 320 -7.57 -20.57 -6.67
C TYR A 320 -8.95 -19.98 -6.32
N SER A 321 -9.06 -18.67 -6.32
CA SER A 321 -10.34 -17.98 -6.46
C SER A 321 -10.18 -16.80 -7.40
N ASP A 322 -11.26 -16.47 -8.13
CA ASP A 322 -11.34 -15.25 -8.93
C ASP A 322 -11.24 -14.01 -8.03
N PRO A 323 -10.75 -12.88 -8.56
CA PRO A 323 -10.82 -11.61 -7.86
C PRO A 323 -12.28 -11.18 -7.60
N GLU A 324 -12.50 -10.49 -6.49
CA GLU A 324 -13.81 -9.92 -6.12
C GLU A 324 -14.14 -8.69 -6.96
N PHE A 325 -13.13 -8.01 -7.50
CA PHE A 325 -13.27 -6.95 -8.51
C PHE A 325 -11.99 -6.82 -9.34
N SER A 326 -12.15 -6.39 -10.60
CA SER A 326 -11.01 -6.14 -11.48
C SER A 326 -11.20 -4.89 -12.33
N TRP A 327 -10.08 -4.24 -12.64
CA TRP A 327 -9.99 -3.24 -13.72
C TRP A 327 -9.29 -3.87 -14.92
N TYR A 328 -10.00 -4.04 -16.05
CA TYR A 328 -9.40 -4.62 -17.28
C TYR A 328 -8.20 -3.81 -17.76
N MET A 329 -8.31 -2.47 -17.76
CA MET A 329 -7.18 -1.58 -18.00
C MET A 329 -6.51 -1.28 -16.66
N PRO A 330 -5.24 -1.70 -16.46
CA PRO A 330 -4.55 -1.50 -15.20
C PRO A 330 -4.48 -0.03 -14.80
N ILE A 331 -4.93 0.26 -13.61
CA ILE A 331 -4.93 1.59 -13.00
C ILE A 331 -3.71 1.81 -12.09
N GLY A 332 -2.95 0.75 -11.81
CA GLY A 332 -1.87 0.75 -10.83
C GLY A 332 -2.44 0.82 -9.42
N VAL A 333 -3.25 -0.19 -9.03
CA VAL A 333 -3.79 -0.26 -7.67
C VAL A 333 -2.68 -0.21 -6.65
N THR A 334 -2.91 0.54 -5.57
CA THR A 334 -1.98 0.64 -4.45
C THR A 334 -2.60 0.11 -3.19
N ASP A 335 -2.88 0.96 -2.24
CA ASP A 335 -3.37 0.52 -0.95
C ASP A 335 -4.86 0.21 -0.94
N ILE A 336 -5.26 -0.58 0.03
CA ILE A 336 -6.63 -0.91 0.39
C ILE A 336 -6.81 -0.66 1.88
N GLU A 337 -7.88 0.02 2.27
CA GLU A 337 -8.16 0.37 3.65
C GLU A 337 -9.64 0.25 3.97
N PHE A 338 -9.96 -0.20 5.17
CA PHE A 338 -11.31 -0.18 5.74
C PHE A 338 -11.50 1.05 6.61
N LEU A 339 -12.50 1.88 6.31
CA LEU A 339 -12.84 2.99 7.19
C LEU A 339 -13.61 2.45 8.42
N ASN A 340 -12.90 2.12 9.48
CA ASN A 340 -13.50 1.65 10.73
C ASN A 340 -14.05 2.84 11.55
N SER A 341 -14.99 3.59 10.97
CA SER A 341 -15.57 4.79 11.58
C SER A 341 -16.79 5.29 10.81
N ASP A 342 -17.76 5.87 11.54
CA ASP A 342 -18.96 6.53 11.02
C ASP A 342 -18.74 8.03 10.67
N LYS A 343 -17.52 8.58 10.87
CA LYS A 343 -17.24 10.03 10.75
C LYS A 343 -17.43 10.61 9.36
N LEU A 344 -17.36 9.81 8.32
CA LEU A 344 -17.70 10.22 6.95
C LEU A 344 -19.14 9.85 6.55
N GLY A 345 -19.91 9.26 7.47
CA GLY A 345 -21.30 8.79 7.30
C GLY A 345 -21.40 7.27 7.19
N ASP A 346 -22.53 6.73 7.63
CA ASP A 346 -22.83 5.29 7.76
C ASP A 346 -22.54 4.49 6.49
N LYS A 347 -22.70 5.10 5.31
CA LYS A 347 -22.43 4.47 4.01
C LYS A 347 -20.98 4.00 3.88
N TYR A 348 -20.06 4.74 4.48
CA TYR A 348 -18.61 4.51 4.33
C TYR A 348 -18.02 3.64 5.44
N GLU A 349 -18.75 3.55 6.56
CA GLU A 349 -18.33 2.80 7.73
C GLU A 349 -18.08 1.32 7.40
N ASN A 350 -16.93 0.81 7.83
CA ASN A 350 -16.48 -0.58 7.63
C ASN A 350 -16.48 -1.05 6.17
N ASN A 351 -16.37 -0.14 5.21
CA ASN A 351 -16.30 -0.43 3.79
C ASN A 351 -14.92 -0.05 3.21
N ILE A 352 -14.64 -0.51 2.00
CA ILE A 352 -13.31 -0.51 1.40
C ILE A 352 -13.07 0.77 0.59
N PHE A 353 -11.87 1.33 0.78
CA PHE A 353 -11.27 2.35 -0.08
C PHE A 353 -10.00 1.80 -0.73
N VAL A 354 -9.79 2.11 -2.02
CA VAL A 354 -8.63 1.67 -2.79
C VAL A 354 -8.01 2.87 -3.50
N GLY A 355 -6.68 2.99 -3.44
CA GLY A 355 -5.93 4.01 -4.15
C GLY A 355 -5.35 3.52 -5.47
N ASP A 356 -5.03 4.47 -6.37
CA ASP A 356 -4.25 4.19 -7.56
C ASP A 356 -3.04 5.13 -7.71
N ILE A 357 -1.99 4.63 -8.38
CA ILE A 357 -0.77 5.39 -8.62
C ILE A 357 -0.73 6.04 -10.01
N ASN A 358 -1.55 5.58 -10.95
CA ASN A 358 -1.49 6.06 -12.33
C ASN A 358 -2.38 7.28 -12.58
N ASN A 359 -3.56 7.33 -11.94
CA ASN A 359 -4.58 8.33 -12.23
C ASN A 359 -4.85 9.28 -11.06
N GLY A 360 -4.32 8.98 -9.85
CA GLY A 360 -4.60 9.76 -8.64
C GLY A 360 -6.07 9.73 -8.25
N LYS A 361 -6.71 8.58 -8.46
CA LYS A 361 -8.09 8.32 -8.08
C LYS A 361 -8.14 7.47 -6.82
N MET A 362 -9.19 7.66 -6.06
CA MET A 362 -9.57 6.78 -4.97
C MET A 362 -10.92 6.15 -5.29
N TYR A 363 -11.05 4.87 -5.04
CA TYR A 363 -12.23 4.07 -5.31
C TYR A 363 -12.87 3.65 -4.01
N PHE A 364 -14.19 3.41 -4.05
CA PHE A 364 -14.99 2.99 -2.90
C PHE A 364 -15.85 1.79 -3.26
N PHE A 365 -15.85 0.81 -2.37
CA PHE A 365 -16.63 -0.41 -2.52
C PHE A 365 -17.41 -0.70 -1.24
N GLU A 366 -18.73 -0.81 -1.38
CA GLU A 366 -19.61 -1.29 -0.32
C GLU A 366 -19.62 -2.81 -0.34
N LEU A 367 -19.33 -3.44 0.81
CA LEU A 367 -19.34 -4.90 0.93
C LEU A 367 -20.76 -5.46 0.96
N ASP A 368 -20.91 -6.69 0.47
CA ASP A 368 -22.14 -7.46 0.59
C ASP A 368 -22.43 -7.86 2.06
N GLU A 369 -23.60 -8.46 2.30
CA GLU A 369 -24.02 -8.86 3.66
C GLU A 369 -23.11 -9.92 4.28
N ASN A 370 -22.44 -10.73 3.47
CA ASN A 370 -21.52 -11.77 3.92
C ASN A 370 -20.09 -11.24 4.09
N ARG A 371 -19.82 -10.03 3.59
CA ARG A 371 -18.50 -9.38 3.59
C ARG A 371 -17.42 -10.22 2.89
N THR A 372 -17.82 -10.82 1.77
CA THR A 372 -16.95 -11.64 0.92
C THR A 372 -16.96 -11.22 -0.54
N GLY A 373 -17.66 -10.15 -0.86
CA GLY A 373 -17.78 -9.55 -2.19
C GLY A 373 -18.39 -8.17 -2.10
N PHE A 374 -18.72 -7.57 -3.24
CA PHE A 374 -19.18 -6.20 -3.32
C PHE A 374 -20.66 -6.08 -3.68
N LYS A 375 -21.30 -5.09 -3.10
CA LYS A 375 -22.66 -4.66 -3.39
C LYS A 375 -22.66 -3.78 -4.63
N ILE A 376 -22.80 -4.39 -5.82
CA ILE A 376 -22.89 -3.67 -7.07
C ILE A 376 -24.37 -3.44 -7.41
N SER A 377 -24.75 -2.15 -7.51
CA SER A 377 -26.15 -1.76 -7.74
C SER A 377 -26.63 -1.93 -9.18
N ASP A 378 -25.72 -2.07 -10.13
CA ASP A 378 -26.08 -2.27 -11.53
C ASP A 378 -26.41 -3.74 -11.79
N GLY A 379 -27.68 -4.02 -12.12
CA GLY A 379 -28.16 -5.40 -12.35
C GLY A 379 -27.29 -6.15 -13.37
N HIS A 380 -27.15 -7.43 -13.16
CA HIS A 380 -26.29 -8.38 -13.91
C HIS A 380 -26.47 -8.42 -15.45
N ASN A 381 -27.29 -7.58 -16.06
CA ASN A 381 -27.69 -7.71 -17.48
C ASN A 381 -27.72 -6.38 -18.27
N SER A 382 -27.09 -5.32 -17.83
CA SER A 382 -27.04 -4.09 -18.66
C SER A 382 -25.72 -4.02 -19.45
N ASP A 383 -25.79 -4.00 -20.77
CA ASP A 383 -24.68 -3.60 -21.64
C ASP A 383 -24.05 -2.30 -21.11
N GLY A 384 -22.79 -2.39 -20.64
CA GLY A 384 -22.03 -1.24 -20.12
C GLY A 384 -22.11 -1.01 -18.60
N GLY A 385 -22.30 -2.05 -17.77
CA GLY A 385 -22.27 -2.00 -16.31
C GLY A 385 -21.10 -2.81 -15.70
N ILE A 386 -20.80 -2.56 -14.42
CA ILE A 386 -19.81 -3.32 -13.63
C ILE A 386 -20.42 -4.55 -12.93
N GLY A 387 -21.59 -5.01 -13.41
CA GLY A 387 -22.33 -6.12 -12.79
C GLY A 387 -21.63 -7.48 -12.88
N ASP A 388 -20.64 -7.63 -13.73
CA ASP A 388 -19.76 -8.80 -13.82
C ASP A 388 -18.46 -8.64 -13.01
N LEU A 389 -18.40 -7.61 -12.14
CA LEU A 389 -17.29 -7.30 -11.25
C LEU A 389 -15.98 -6.92 -12.01
N VAL A 390 -16.11 -6.42 -13.23
CA VAL A 390 -14.99 -5.91 -14.03
C VAL A 390 -15.31 -4.53 -14.56
N ALA A 391 -14.42 -3.58 -14.36
CA ALA A 391 -14.44 -2.30 -15.04
C ALA A 391 -13.63 -2.41 -16.33
N ASP A 392 -14.30 -2.51 -17.48
CA ASP A 392 -13.68 -2.67 -18.80
C ASP A 392 -13.09 -1.36 -19.36
N ASN A 393 -13.54 -0.22 -18.84
CA ASN A 393 -13.19 1.12 -19.32
C ASN A 393 -13.36 2.17 -18.22
N ASP A 394 -12.95 3.42 -18.54
CA ASP A 394 -13.02 4.54 -17.59
C ASP A 394 -14.45 4.90 -17.15
N ASP A 395 -15.45 4.74 -18.01
CA ASP A 395 -16.84 5.05 -17.68
C ASP A 395 -17.36 4.08 -16.62
N GLU A 396 -17.00 2.81 -16.73
CA GLU A 396 -17.31 1.78 -15.72
C GLU A 396 -16.52 1.98 -14.44
N ALA A 397 -15.20 2.25 -14.52
CA ALA A 397 -14.38 2.57 -13.36
C ALA A 397 -14.89 3.82 -12.61
N SER A 398 -15.51 4.76 -13.34
CA SER A 398 -16.09 5.96 -12.71
C SER A 398 -17.22 5.65 -11.72
N LYS A 399 -17.92 4.53 -11.87
CA LYS A 399 -19.04 4.12 -11.00
C LYS A 399 -18.61 3.76 -9.59
N VAL A 400 -17.36 3.36 -9.42
CA VAL A 400 -16.73 3.06 -8.12
C VAL A 400 -15.74 4.15 -7.68
N THR A 401 -15.59 5.23 -8.46
CA THR A 401 -14.70 6.33 -8.09
C THR A 401 -15.27 7.14 -6.94
N PHE A 402 -14.52 7.23 -5.84
CA PHE A 402 -14.84 8.04 -4.67
C PHE A 402 -14.33 9.47 -4.80
N GLY A 403 -13.12 9.66 -5.33
CA GLY A 403 -12.53 10.98 -5.50
C GLY A 403 -11.35 10.97 -6.47
N THR A 404 -10.98 12.16 -6.96
CA THR A 404 -9.91 12.33 -7.96
C THR A 404 -9.01 13.51 -7.61
N GLY A 405 -7.79 13.53 -8.16
CA GLY A 405 -6.87 14.65 -7.99
C GLY A 405 -5.90 14.50 -6.82
N PHE A 406 -5.73 13.29 -6.30
CA PHE A 406 -4.80 13.01 -5.20
C PHE A 406 -3.34 12.87 -5.65
N ASP A 407 -3.02 13.09 -6.94
CA ASP A 407 -1.75 12.71 -7.56
C ASP A 407 -1.58 11.16 -7.50
N ARG A 408 -0.39 10.66 -7.20
CA ARG A 408 -0.13 9.22 -7.03
C ARG A 408 -0.40 8.80 -5.60
N ILE A 409 -1.48 8.06 -5.35
CA ILE A 409 -1.77 7.53 -4.02
C ILE A 409 -0.84 6.35 -3.76
N THR A 410 -0.18 6.34 -2.60
CA THR A 410 0.68 5.23 -2.17
C THR A 410 0.18 4.53 -0.92
N ASP A 411 -0.61 5.22 -0.10
CA ASP A 411 -1.10 4.65 1.15
C ASP A 411 -2.40 5.35 1.59
N ILE A 412 -3.25 4.63 2.29
CA ILE A 412 -4.52 5.11 2.85
C ILE A 412 -4.64 4.53 4.25
N GLU A 413 -4.95 5.37 5.25
CA GLU A 413 -5.07 4.94 6.63
C GLU A 413 -6.29 5.58 7.30
N THR A 414 -6.98 4.84 8.14
CA THR A 414 -7.97 5.40 9.07
C THR A 414 -7.25 5.97 10.28
N GLY A 415 -7.36 7.27 10.48
CA GLY A 415 -6.75 7.93 11.64
C GLY A 415 -7.46 7.66 12.95
N PRO A 416 -6.81 7.92 14.10
CA PRO A 416 -7.41 7.79 15.43
C PRO A 416 -8.63 8.70 15.64
N ASP A 417 -8.76 9.76 14.84
CA ASP A 417 -9.92 10.65 14.80
C ASP A 417 -11.10 10.06 13.99
N GLY A 418 -10.93 8.85 13.43
CA GLY A 418 -11.92 8.17 12.61
C GLY A 418 -12.07 8.76 11.21
N LEU A 419 -11.11 9.54 10.74
CA LEU A 419 -11.11 10.15 9.41
C LEU A 419 -10.12 9.43 8.50
N LEU A 420 -10.33 9.55 7.20
CA LEU A 420 -9.50 8.91 6.18
C LEU A 420 -8.31 9.81 5.84
N TYR A 421 -7.11 9.26 5.91
CA TYR A 421 -5.86 9.89 5.52
C TYR A 421 -5.32 9.26 4.24
N ILE A 422 -4.76 10.09 3.36
CA ILE A 422 -4.31 9.67 2.03
C ILE A 422 -2.92 10.21 1.80
N LEU A 423 -1.98 9.32 1.45
CA LEU A 423 -0.60 9.65 1.17
C LEU A 423 -0.38 9.78 -0.34
N SER A 424 0.13 10.94 -0.76
CA SER A 424 0.38 11.30 -2.15
C SER A 424 1.88 11.36 -2.44
N TYR A 425 2.34 10.52 -3.37
CA TYR A 425 3.76 10.35 -3.71
C TYR A 425 4.38 11.57 -4.38
N ASP A 426 3.81 12.02 -5.52
CA ASP A 426 4.36 13.14 -6.32
C ASP A 426 4.10 14.48 -5.62
N GLY A 427 2.98 14.60 -4.96
CA GLY A 427 2.63 15.79 -4.18
C GLY A 427 3.45 15.94 -2.90
N GLY A 428 4.03 14.84 -2.39
CA GLY A 428 4.70 14.82 -1.10
C GLY A 428 3.77 15.22 0.04
N ARG A 429 2.51 14.75 0.00
CA ARG A 429 1.42 15.24 0.86
C ARG A 429 0.75 14.14 1.65
N VAL A 430 0.29 14.53 2.82
CA VAL A 430 -0.75 13.81 3.56
C VAL A 430 -2.02 14.62 3.48
N TYR A 431 -3.08 14.03 2.96
CA TYR A 431 -4.43 14.60 2.97
C TYR A 431 -5.27 13.95 4.05
N ARG A 432 -6.28 14.68 4.54
CA ARG A 432 -7.34 14.17 5.42
C ARG A 432 -8.70 14.52 4.85
N VAL A 433 -9.60 13.54 4.78
CA VAL A 433 -10.98 13.70 4.32
C VAL A 433 -11.89 13.94 5.50
N THR A 434 -12.79 14.93 5.39
CA THR A 434 -13.81 15.30 6.40
C THR A 434 -15.16 15.53 5.72
N LEU A 435 -16.23 15.62 6.50
CA LEU A 435 -17.52 16.14 6.05
C LEU A 435 -17.51 17.66 5.95
#